data_d95990952203554335ad5ca42552a234
#
_entry.id   d95990952203554335ad5ca42552a234
#
_cell.length_a   1.000
_cell.length_b   1.000
_cell.length_c   1.000
_cell.angle_alpha   90.00
_cell.angle_beta   90.00
_cell.angle_gamma   90.00
#
_symmetry.space_group_name_H-M   'P 1'
#
loop_
_entity.id
_entity.type
_entity.pdbx_description
1 polymer ?
#
loop_
_entity_poly.entity_id
_entity_poly.type
_entity_poly.pdbx_seq_one_letter_code
_entity_poly.pdbx_strand_id
1 'polypeptide(L)'
;MRIIFMGTPEFAVPSLDILHTAGYDIVGVITSTDKLGGRGRKTLIESAVKKYAHSKGLNILQPKNLKSPKFIKELDALKADLQVVVAFRMLPRQVWDMPSLGTYNLHGSLLPAYRGAAPINWAVINGDTTTGVTTFKLKHEIDTGSICLQKELPIYCLLYTSPSPRDS
;
A
#
# COMPACT_ATOMS: atom_id res chain seq x y z
N MET A 1 -9.28 0.61 18.30
CA MET A 1 -9.50 1.10 16.93
C MET A 1 -9.23 -0.05 15.97
N ARG A 2 -10.23 -0.40 15.19
CA ARG A 2 -10.21 -1.52 14.22
C ARG A 2 -9.72 -1.01 12.87
N ILE A 3 -8.65 -1.60 12.37
CA ILE A 3 -7.99 -1.13 11.14
C ILE A 3 -8.03 -2.21 10.07
N ILE A 4 -8.39 -1.84 8.85
CA ILE A 4 -8.11 -2.61 7.64
C ILE A 4 -6.85 -2.03 6.99
N PHE A 5 -5.90 -2.90 6.67
CA PHE A 5 -4.71 -2.54 5.91
C PHE A 5 -4.80 -3.05 4.47
N MET A 6 -4.42 -2.21 3.51
CA MET A 6 -4.40 -2.56 2.08
C MET A 6 -3.03 -2.27 1.49
N GLY A 7 -2.37 -3.29 0.98
CA GLY A 7 -1.03 -3.14 0.40
C GLY A 7 -0.59 -4.38 -0.37
N THR A 8 0.46 -4.26 -1.19
CA THR A 8 0.95 -5.38 -2.00
C THR A 8 2.46 -5.56 -1.93
N PRO A 9 3.31 -4.56 -2.27
CA PRO A 9 4.76 -4.73 -2.36
C PRO A 9 5.45 -4.69 -0.99
N GLU A 10 6.73 -4.96 -1.00
CA GLU A 10 7.63 -4.87 0.16
C GLU A 10 7.56 -3.51 0.85
N PHE A 11 7.45 -2.45 0.07
CA PHE A 11 7.31 -1.06 0.57
C PHE A 11 6.14 -0.88 1.56
N ALA A 12 5.10 -1.69 1.45
CA ALA A 12 3.94 -1.60 2.34
C ALA A 12 4.12 -2.35 3.68
N VAL A 13 5.07 -3.29 3.74
CA VAL A 13 5.26 -4.15 4.92
C VAL A 13 5.65 -3.38 6.17
N PRO A 14 6.60 -2.42 6.15
CA PRO A 14 6.95 -1.65 7.35
C PRO A 14 5.76 -0.89 7.96
N SER A 15 4.85 -0.39 7.13
CA SER A 15 3.66 0.32 7.62
C SER A 15 2.68 -0.63 8.32
N LEU A 16 2.51 -1.84 7.80
CA LEU A 16 1.70 -2.87 8.44
C LEU A 16 2.35 -3.35 9.75
N ASP A 17 3.67 -3.54 9.75
CA ASP A 17 4.42 -3.96 10.92
C ASP A 17 4.31 -2.96 12.07
N ILE A 18 4.48 -1.66 11.80
CA ILE A 18 4.35 -0.60 12.80
C ILE A 18 2.95 -0.59 13.41
N LEU A 19 1.90 -0.68 12.60
CA LEU A 19 0.52 -0.70 13.09
C LEU A 19 0.26 -1.94 13.96
N HIS A 20 0.72 -3.11 13.53
CA HIS A 20 0.57 -4.35 14.28
C HIS A 20 1.35 -4.32 15.61
N THR A 21 2.60 -3.89 15.58
CA THR A 21 3.47 -3.82 16.77
C THR A 21 3.01 -2.77 17.77
N ALA A 22 2.40 -1.68 17.30
CA ALA A 22 1.78 -0.67 18.15
C ALA A 22 0.49 -1.14 18.83
N GLY A 23 0.04 -2.39 18.59
CA GLY A 23 -1.12 -2.99 19.25
C GLY A 23 -2.47 -2.57 18.70
N TYR A 24 -2.51 -2.00 17.48
CA TYR A 24 -3.79 -1.76 16.81
C TYR A 24 -4.47 -3.07 16.39
N ASP A 25 -5.79 -3.11 16.45
CA ASP A 25 -6.59 -4.26 16.01
C ASP A 25 -6.67 -4.31 14.48
N ILE A 26 -5.78 -5.07 13.83
CA ILE A 26 -5.77 -5.27 12.38
C ILE A 26 -6.80 -6.34 12.03
N VAL A 27 -8.02 -5.93 11.74
CA VAL A 27 -9.15 -6.83 11.49
C VAL A 27 -9.13 -7.47 10.11
N GLY A 28 -8.36 -6.92 9.18
CA GLY A 28 -8.17 -7.49 7.85
C GLY A 28 -7.01 -6.87 7.09
N VAL A 29 -6.32 -7.70 6.32
CA VAL A 29 -5.25 -7.30 5.39
C VAL A 29 -5.69 -7.65 3.98
N ILE A 30 -5.86 -6.63 3.15
CA ILE A 30 -6.25 -6.80 1.74
C ILE A 30 -5.02 -6.68 0.86
N THR A 31 -4.76 -7.68 0.05
CA THR A 31 -3.62 -7.70 -0.86
C THR A 31 -3.98 -8.25 -2.22
N SER A 32 -3.05 -8.22 -3.18
CA SER A 32 -3.26 -8.78 -4.50
C SER A 32 -3.41 -10.31 -4.44
N THR A 33 -4.13 -10.87 -5.42
CA THR A 33 -4.16 -12.33 -5.62
C THR A 33 -2.79 -12.85 -5.99
N ASP A 34 -2.49 -14.08 -5.59
CA ASP A 34 -1.28 -14.78 -5.98
C ASP A 34 -1.20 -14.92 -7.50
N LYS A 35 -0.01 -14.85 -8.05
CA LYS A 35 0.24 -14.94 -9.48
C LYS A 35 1.15 -16.11 -9.77
N LEU A 36 0.90 -16.81 -10.87
CA LEU A 36 1.86 -17.75 -11.41
C LEU A 36 3.01 -16.97 -12.07
N GLY A 37 4.23 -17.25 -11.64
CA GLY A 37 5.43 -16.60 -12.13
C GLY A 37 6.63 -17.53 -12.12
N GLY A 38 7.84 -16.97 -12.28
CA GLY A 38 9.07 -17.73 -12.45
C GLY A 38 9.26 -18.28 -13.87
N ARG A 39 10.44 -18.88 -14.15
CA ARG A 39 10.70 -19.55 -15.44
C ARG A 39 9.70 -20.69 -15.63
N GLY A 40 8.86 -20.60 -16.67
CA GLY A 40 7.82 -21.59 -16.96
C GLY A 40 6.48 -21.39 -16.24
N ARG A 41 6.30 -20.28 -15.49
CA ARG A 41 5.03 -19.93 -14.79
C ARG A 41 4.47 -21.03 -13.88
N LYS A 42 5.35 -21.81 -13.24
CA LYS A 42 4.97 -22.94 -12.38
C LYS A 42 4.99 -22.60 -10.89
N THR A 43 5.60 -21.48 -10.51
CA THR A 43 5.73 -21.07 -9.10
C THR A 43 4.66 -20.06 -8.74
N LEU A 44 3.96 -20.29 -7.63
CA LEU A 44 3.00 -19.34 -7.08
C LEU A 44 3.78 -18.23 -6.37
N ILE A 45 3.59 -16.98 -6.82
CA ILE A 45 4.22 -15.79 -6.23
C ILE A 45 3.19 -15.10 -5.36
N GLU A 46 3.44 -15.09 -4.07
CA GLU A 46 2.67 -14.35 -3.08
C GLU A 46 3.21 -12.92 -2.91
N SER A 47 2.33 -11.98 -2.58
CA SER A 47 2.75 -10.61 -2.24
C SER A 47 3.56 -10.58 -0.94
N ALA A 48 4.46 -9.60 -0.79
CA ALA A 48 5.21 -9.41 0.45
C ALA A 48 4.30 -9.16 1.65
N VAL A 49 3.24 -8.37 1.46
CA VAL A 49 2.22 -8.11 2.47
C VAL A 49 1.49 -9.39 2.88
N LYS A 50 1.17 -10.30 1.93
CA LYS A 50 0.57 -11.59 2.27
C LYS A 50 1.49 -12.44 3.15
N LYS A 51 2.75 -12.57 2.76
CA LYS A 51 3.74 -13.35 3.53
C LYS A 51 3.87 -12.82 4.97
N TYR A 52 3.98 -11.50 5.11
CA TYR A 52 4.02 -10.87 6.42
C TYR A 52 2.75 -11.15 7.22
N ALA A 53 1.56 -10.86 6.66
CA ALA A 53 0.28 -11.06 7.33
C ALA A 53 0.07 -12.52 7.76
N HIS A 54 0.46 -13.48 6.92
CA HIS A 54 0.42 -14.90 7.25
C HIS A 54 1.33 -15.25 8.44
N SER A 55 2.56 -14.70 8.48
CA SER A 55 3.50 -14.94 9.59
C SER A 55 3.00 -14.38 10.93
N LYS A 56 2.09 -13.42 10.89
CA LYS A 56 1.48 -12.79 12.08
C LYS A 56 0.08 -13.33 12.40
N GLY A 57 -0.42 -14.31 11.66
CA GLY A 57 -1.77 -14.87 11.84
C GLY A 57 -2.91 -13.88 11.54
N LEU A 58 -2.66 -12.84 10.74
CA LEU A 58 -3.65 -11.83 10.40
C LEU A 58 -4.65 -12.35 9.36
N ASN A 59 -5.89 -11.87 9.42
CA ASN A 59 -6.93 -12.21 8.45
C ASN A 59 -6.63 -11.61 7.07
N ILE A 60 -6.51 -12.44 6.03
CA ILE A 60 -6.09 -12.04 4.68
C ILE A 60 -7.24 -12.16 3.70
N LEU A 61 -7.51 -11.11 2.94
CA LEU A 61 -8.46 -11.06 1.86
C LEU A 61 -7.75 -10.75 0.53
N GLN A 62 -8.02 -11.55 -0.51
CA GLN A 62 -7.40 -11.40 -1.83
C GLN A 62 -8.47 -11.26 -2.93
N PRO A 63 -9.25 -10.17 -2.95
CA PRO A 63 -10.30 -10.00 -3.94
C PRO A 63 -9.73 -9.80 -5.34
N LYS A 64 -10.23 -10.57 -6.34
CA LYS A 64 -9.94 -10.31 -7.75
C LYS A 64 -10.59 -9.00 -8.21
N ASN A 65 -11.81 -8.76 -7.78
CA ASN A 65 -12.58 -7.56 -8.10
C ASN A 65 -13.04 -6.84 -6.84
N LEU A 66 -12.56 -5.61 -6.64
CA LEU A 66 -12.90 -4.76 -5.49
C LEU A 66 -14.35 -4.25 -5.50
N LYS A 67 -15.05 -4.38 -6.64
CA LYS A 67 -16.48 -4.02 -6.78
C LYS A 67 -17.41 -5.21 -6.57
N SER A 68 -16.87 -6.39 -6.30
CA SER A 68 -17.68 -7.60 -6.10
C SER A 68 -18.59 -7.45 -4.88
N PRO A 69 -19.90 -7.72 -4.98
CA PRO A 69 -20.82 -7.67 -3.85
C PRO A 69 -20.39 -8.58 -2.69
N LYS A 70 -19.80 -9.73 -3.00
CA LYS A 70 -19.26 -10.66 -2.00
C LYS A 70 -18.15 -9.99 -1.19
N PHE A 71 -17.17 -9.39 -1.88
CA PHE A 71 -16.06 -8.69 -1.20
C PHE A 71 -16.54 -7.51 -0.38
N ILE A 72 -17.48 -6.71 -0.89
CA ILE A 72 -18.04 -5.57 -0.15
C ILE A 72 -18.70 -6.03 1.15
N LYS A 73 -19.47 -7.12 1.12
CA LYS A 73 -20.07 -7.70 2.33
C LYS A 73 -19.03 -8.22 3.30
N GLU A 74 -17.99 -8.91 2.83
CA GLU A 74 -16.87 -9.39 3.65
C GLU A 74 -16.15 -8.21 4.31
N LEU A 75 -15.88 -7.15 3.56
CA LEU A 75 -15.20 -5.95 4.04
C LEU A 75 -16.04 -5.23 5.10
N ASP A 76 -17.35 -5.02 4.85
CA ASP A 76 -18.26 -4.38 5.81
C ASP A 76 -18.40 -5.20 7.11
N ALA A 77 -18.41 -6.53 7.01
CA ALA A 77 -18.49 -7.41 8.17
C ALA A 77 -17.30 -7.26 9.14
N LEU A 78 -16.15 -6.78 8.66
CA LEU A 78 -14.99 -6.50 9.50
C LEU A 78 -15.19 -5.30 10.41
N LYS A 79 -16.18 -4.44 10.17
CA LYS A 79 -16.54 -3.27 11.00
C LYS A 79 -15.30 -2.44 11.38
N ALA A 80 -14.51 -2.08 10.40
CA ALA A 80 -13.32 -1.26 10.60
C ALA A 80 -13.67 0.21 10.82
N ASP A 81 -12.98 0.84 11.76
CA ASP A 81 -13.08 2.28 12.00
C ASP A 81 -12.30 3.07 10.95
N LEU A 82 -11.18 2.52 10.51
CA LEU A 82 -10.19 3.16 9.66
C LEU A 82 -9.65 2.18 8.59
N GLN A 83 -9.31 2.70 7.42
CA GLN A 83 -8.53 1.97 6.42
C GLN A 83 -7.20 2.68 6.16
N VAL A 84 -6.12 1.90 6.05
CA VAL A 84 -4.78 2.36 5.67
C VAL A 84 -4.39 1.69 4.36
N VAL A 85 -3.97 2.50 3.39
CA VAL A 85 -3.60 2.06 2.04
C VAL A 85 -2.15 2.43 1.76
N VAL A 86 -1.35 1.46 1.34
CA VAL A 86 0.05 1.67 0.98
C VAL A 86 0.38 0.88 -0.28
N ALA A 87 0.70 1.57 -1.36
CA ALA A 87 1.07 0.95 -2.64
C ALA A 87 0.07 -0.16 -3.06
N PHE A 88 -1.17 0.21 -3.17
CA PHE A 88 -2.26 -0.67 -3.60
C PHE A 88 -2.93 -0.14 -4.87
N ARG A 89 -3.74 -0.96 -5.51
CA ARG A 89 -4.52 -0.55 -6.69
C ARG A 89 -5.60 0.47 -6.31
N MET A 90 -6.09 1.22 -7.30
CA MET A 90 -7.16 2.21 -7.12
C MET A 90 -8.40 1.59 -6.48
N LEU A 91 -8.90 2.22 -5.44
CA LEU A 91 -10.07 1.79 -4.69
C LEU A 91 -11.34 2.40 -5.27
N PRO A 92 -12.41 1.62 -5.47
CA PRO A 92 -13.72 2.16 -5.79
C PRO A 92 -14.31 2.89 -4.57
N ARG A 93 -15.17 3.88 -4.82
CA ARG A 93 -15.78 4.70 -3.78
C ARG A 93 -16.40 3.89 -2.64
N GLN A 94 -17.18 2.86 -2.99
CA GLN A 94 -17.85 1.98 -2.02
C GLN A 94 -16.90 1.23 -1.07
N VAL A 95 -15.59 1.19 -1.37
CA VAL A 95 -14.57 0.61 -0.52
C VAL A 95 -13.91 1.68 0.36
N TRP A 96 -13.41 2.76 -0.24
CA TRP A 96 -12.67 3.76 0.53
C TRP A 96 -13.58 4.68 1.38
N ASP A 97 -14.85 4.82 1.04
CA ASP A 97 -15.84 5.65 1.76
C ASP A 97 -16.55 4.86 2.89
N MET A 98 -16.21 3.58 3.07
CA MET A 98 -16.90 2.70 4.02
C MET A 98 -16.59 2.98 5.49
N PRO A 99 -15.33 3.17 5.94
CA PRO A 99 -15.04 3.33 7.35
C PRO A 99 -15.37 4.73 7.86
N SER A 100 -15.87 4.80 9.11
CA SER A 100 -16.34 6.06 9.70
C SER A 100 -15.26 7.13 9.86
N LEU A 101 -14.01 6.73 10.16
CA LEU A 101 -12.87 7.64 10.25
C LEU A 101 -12.23 7.91 8.87
N GLY A 102 -12.62 7.13 7.86
CA GLY A 102 -12.15 7.28 6.48
C GLY A 102 -10.96 6.41 6.14
N THR A 103 -10.48 6.60 4.92
CA THR A 103 -9.36 5.85 4.35
C THR A 103 -8.18 6.79 4.12
N TYR A 104 -7.00 6.37 4.56
CA TYR A 104 -5.76 7.13 4.45
C TYR A 104 -4.78 6.40 3.57
N ASN A 105 -4.12 7.13 2.66
CA ASN A 105 -3.08 6.61 1.79
C ASN A 105 -1.71 7.14 2.21
N LEU A 106 -0.71 6.26 2.21
CA LEU A 106 0.70 6.63 2.27
C LEU A 106 1.25 6.64 0.84
N HIS A 107 1.59 7.83 0.36
CA HIS A 107 2.16 8.05 -0.96
C HIS A 107 3.67 8.30 -0.86
N GLY A 108 4.45 7.71 -1.77
CA GLY A 108 5.91 7.75 -1.75
C GLY A 108 6.52 9.01 -2.38
N SER A 109 5.95 10.18 -2.14
CA SER A 109 6.51 11.47 -2.52
C SER A 109 6.05 12.57 -1.57
N LEU A 110 6.67 13.74 -1.69
CA LEU A 110 6.19 14.99 -1.08
C LEU A 110 5.12 15.61 -1.98
N LEU A 111 3.85 15.29 -1.74
CA LEU A 111 2.76 15.87 -2.50
C LEU A 111 2.76 17.41 -2.41
N PRO A 112 2.49 18.14 -3.50
CA PRO A 112 1.86 17.70 -4.76
C PRO A 112 2.81 17.12 -5.82
N ALA A 113 4.10 17.01 -5.55
CA ALA A 113 5.06 16.44 -6.49
C ALA A 113 4.80 14.93 -6.69
N TYR A 114 4.99 14.46 -7.91
CA TYR A 114 4.91 13.03 -8.27
C TYR A 114 3.59 12.34 -7.88
N ARG A 115 2.46 12.99 -8.13
CA ARG A 115 1.15 12.34 -8.06
C ARG A 115 1.06 11.16 -9.02
N GLY A 116 0.30 10.12 -8.65
CA GLY A 116 0.08 8.95 -9.50
C GLY A 116 1.08 7.83 -9.28
N ALA A 117 1.48 7.14 -10.35
CA ALA A 117 2.24 5.89 -10.28
C ALA A 117 3.76 6.12 -10.13
N ALA A 118 4.41 5.22 -9.38
CA ALA A 118 5.86 5.12 -9.23
C ALA A 118 6.58 6.42 -8.78
N PRO A 119 6.08 7.15 -7.77
CA PRO A 119 6.64 8.43 -7.36
C PRO A 119 8.12 8.35 -6.97
N ILE A 120 8.52 7.29 -6.27
CA ILE A 120 9.91 7.06 -5.85
C ILE A 120 10.84 6.97 -7.07
N ASN A 121 10.44 6.21 -8.10
CA ASN A 121 11.24 6.05 -9.31
C ASN A 121 11.40 7.38 -10.05
N TRP A 122 10.35 8.19 -10.12
CA TRP A 122 10.42 9.50 -10.79
C TRP A 122 11.34 10.48 -10.07
N ALA A 123 11.34 10.51 -8.74
CA ALA A 123 12.27 11.33 -7.98
C ALA A 123 13.74 10.96 -8.30
N VAL A 124 14.04 9.65 -8.35
CA VAL A 124 15.37 9.17 -8.71
C VAL A 124 15.73 9.48 -10.17
N ILE A 125 14.83 9.22 -11.13
CA ILE A 125 15.06 9.48 -12.56
C ILE A 125 15.31 10.97 -12.82
N ASN A 126 14.61 11.86 -12.12
CA ASN A 126 14.77 13.30 -12.26
C ASN A 126 16.01 13.86 -11.53
N GLY A 127 16.76 13.01 -10.81
CA GLY A 127 17.96 13.41 -10.10
C GLY A 127 17.70 14.24 -8.85
N ASP A 128 16.51 14.09 -8.24
CA ASP A 128 16.21 14.78 -7.00
C ASP A 128 17.16 14.30 -5.90
N THR A 129 17.61 15.22 -5.06
CA THR A 129 18.44 14.91 -3.88
C THR A 129 17.60 14.62 -2.64
N THR A 130 16.31 14.94 -2.72
CA THR A 130 15.35 14.82 -1.63
C THR A 130 14.02 14.29 -2.15
N THR A 131 13.41 13.39 -1.42
CA THR A 131 12.06 12.90 -1.63
C THR A 131 11.34 12.80 -0.28
N GLY A 132 10.28 12.06 -0.19
CA GLY A 132 9.60 11.83 1.08
C GLY A 132 8.36 10.98 0.94
N VAL A 133 7.58 10.99 2.01
CA VAL A 133 6.29 10.32 2.04
C VAL A 133 5.22 11.29 2.51
N THR A 134 4.02 11.15 1.98
CA THR A 134 2.85 11.94 2.35
C THR A 134 1.71 11.02 2.76
N THR A 135 1.16 11.24 3.94
CA THR A 135 -0.10 10.61 4.36
C THR A 135 -1.25 11.58 4.15
N PHE A 136 -2.29 11.14 3.46
CA PHE A 136 -3.48 11.96 3.20
C PHE A 136 -4.76 11.13 3.25
N LYS A 137 -5.87 11.78 3.58
CA LYS A 137 -7.19 11.16 3.57
C LYS A 137 -7.72 11.09 2.14
N LEU A 138 -8.15 9.91 1.69
CA LEU A 138 -8.72 9.74 0.35
C LEU A 138 -10.00 10.56 0.19
N LYS A 139 -10.13 11.16 -1.00
CA LYS A 139 -11.32 11.83 -1.50
C LYS A 139 -11.62 11.35 -2.92
N HIS A 140 -12.63 11.90 -3.55
CA HIS A 140 -13.08 11.49 -4.88
C HIS A 140 -12.02 11.65 -5.97
N GLU A 141 -11.10 12.61 -5.84
CA GLU A 141 -10.03 12.88 -6.80
C GLU A 141 -8.74 12.17 -6.43
N ILE A 142 -7.94 11.80 -7.44
CA ILE A 142 -6.70 11.05 -7.26
C ILE A 142 -5.66 11.93 -6.57
N ASP A 143 -5.14 11.46 -5.43
CA ASP A 143 -4.06 12.08 -4.64
C ASP A 143 -4.27 13.58 -4.32
N THR A 144 -5.54 14.00 -4.20
CA THR A 144 -5.92 15.39 -3.87
C THR A 144 -6.49 15.55 -2.46
N GLY A 145 -6.48 14.49 -1.67
CA GLY A 145 -7.00 14.49 -0.30
C GLY A 145 -6.32 15.49 0.63
N SER A 146 -6.94 15.73 1.78
CA SER A 146 -6.32 16.58 2.81
C SER A 146 -5.05 15.92 3.32
N ILE A 147 -3.90 16.56 3.11
CA ILE A 147 -2.61 16.11 3.63
C ILE A 147 -2.67 16.11 5.16
N CYS A 148 -2.30 14.98 5.76
CA CYS A 148 -2.25 14.82 7.20
C CYS A 148 -0.82 15.00 7.73
N LEU A 149 0.14 14.32 7.10
CA LEU A 149 1.55 14.35 7.48
C LEU A 149 2.43 14.21 6.25
N GLN A 150 3.59 14.86 6.30
CA GLN A 150 4.67 14.67 5.35
C GLN A 150 5.98 14.46 6.08
N LYS A 151 6.82 13.58 5.55
CA LYS A 151 8.18 13.35 6.04
C LYS A 151 9.14 13.38 4.87
N GLU A 152 10.09 14.29 4.95
CA GLU A 152 11.18 14.42 3.99
C GLU A 152 12.27 13.36 4.25
N LEU A 153 12.87 12.86 3.17
CA LEU A 153 13.93 11.85 3.18
C LEU A 153 14.99 12.21 2.12
N PRO A 154 16.30 12.15 2.44
CA PRO A 154 17.34 12.35 1.45
C PRO A 154 17.42 11.15 0.49
N ILE A 155 17.74 11.44 -0.77
CA ILE A 155 18.13 10.43 -1.77
C ILE A 155 19.65 10.39 -1.80
N TYR A 156 20.24 9.28 -1.35
CA TYR A 156 21.68 9.11 -1.35
C TYR A 156 22.20 8.72 -2.73
N CYS A 157 23.36 9.22 -3.10
CA CYS A 157 24.01 9.02 -4.39
C CYS A 157 24.21 7.54 -4.78
N LEU A 158 24.32 6.65 -3.80
CA LEU A 158 24.47 5.20 -3.99
C LEU A 158 23.24 4.49 -4.59
N LEU A 159 22.07 5.12 -4.62
CA LEU A 159 20.88 4.56 -5.29
C LEU A 159 21.05 4.43 -6.81
N TYR A 160 22.02 5.16 -7.39
CA TYR A 160 22.36 5.06 -8.83
C TYR A 160 23.37 3.97 -9.15
N THR A 161 23.97 3.33 -8.15
CA THR A 161 25.05 2.35 -8.31
C THR A 161 24.59 0.90 -8.11
N SER A 162 23.29 0.63 -8.04
CA SER A 162 22.79 -0.73 -8.10
C SER A 162 23.23 -1.35 -9.45
N PRO A 163 23.98 -2.46 -9.45
CA PRO A 163 24.39 -3.10 -10.69
C PRO A 163 23.17 -3.45 -11.52
N SER A 164 23.25 -3.13 -12.81
CA SER A 164 22.21 -3.52 -13.76
C SER A 164 22.07 -5.04 -13.74
N PRO A 165 20.85 -5.59 -13.86
CA PRO A 165 20.66 -7.03 -14.02
C PRO A 165 21.39 -7.64 -15.22
N ARG A 166 22.05 -6.81 -16.05
CA ARG A 166 22.89 -7.23 -17.18
C ARG A 166 24.39 -7.37 -16.84
N ASP A 167 24.78 -6.94 -15.63
CA ASP A 167 26.16 -6.94 -15.17
C ASP A 167 26.49 -8.16 -14.26
N SER A 168 25.58 -9.13 -14.24
CA SER A 168 25.72 -10.40 -13.51
C SER A 168 25.61 -11.61 -14.41
#